data_a0684d624d04c0352f3b64a0f1befdb5
#
_entry.id   a0684d624d04c0352f3b64a0f1befdb5
#
_cell.length_a   1.000
_cell.length_b   1.000
_cell.length_c   1.000
_cell.angle_alpha   90.00
_cell.angle_beta   90.00
_cell.angle_gamma   90.00
#
_symmetry.space_group_name_H-M   'P 1'
#
loop_
_entity.id
_entity.type
_entity.pdbx_description
1 polymer ?
#
loop_
_entity_poly.entity_id
_entity_poly.type
_entity_poly.pdbx_seq_one_letter_code
_entity_poly.pdbx_strand_id
1 'polypeptide(L)'
;MYKRQEQARQVAIVKRAENGMIYDPVTIKRGSTVQDALDIMAEYKIGGIPVVDDEGYLVGIVTNRDLRFERDMAKHIDLVMTPKERLVTTNQSTDLESAAQILQKHKIEKLPIVGMDGKLIGLVTYKDITKAKDKPMACKDAKGRLRVAAGVGVTADTLDRMQALVDAGADAIVIDTAHGHSMFVIEKLKEAKKRFPNIDIVVGLSLIHISEPT
;
A
#
# COMPACT_ATOMS: atom_id res chain seq x y z
N MET A 1 -2.60 15.63 16.53
CA MET A 1 -1.62 15.51 15.43
C MET A 1 -1.21 14.05 15.17
N TYR A 2 -0.82 13.29 16.18
CA TYR A 2 -0.37 11.88 16.08
C TYR A 2 -1.39 10.93 15.42
N LYS A 3 -2.67 10.98 15.82
CA LYS A 3 -3.72 10.12 15.27
C LYS A 3 -4.02 10.36 13.77
N ARG A 4 -3.78 11.58 13.28
CA ARG A 4 -4.01 11.96 11.88
C ARG A 4 -2.97 11.31 10.95
N GLN A 5 -1.69 11.42 11.30
CA GLN A 5 -0.59 10.84 10.53
C GLN A 5 -0.65 9.31 10.53
N GLU A 6 -0.99 8.71 11.69
CA GLU A 6 -1.12 7.27 11.81
C GLU A 6 -2.27 6.72 10.95
N GLN A 7 -3.43 7.39 10.92
CA GLN A 7 -4.56 6.97 10.09
C GLN A 7 -4.23 7.06 8.59
N ALA A 8 -3.61 8.14 8.14
CA ALA A 8 -3.15 8.28 6.75
C ALA A 8 -2.11 7.21 6.38
N ARG A 9 -1.20 6.90 7.31
CA ARG A 9 -0.23 5.81 7.15
C ARG A 9 -0.92 4.45 6.99
N GLN A 10 -1.95 4.15 7.80
CA GLN A 10 -2.71 2.91 7.67
C GLN A 10 -3.44 2.81 6.31
N VAL A 11 -4.02 3.90 5.82
CA VAL A 11 -4.59 3.97 4.46
C VAL A 11 -3.52 3.64 3.42
N ALA A 12 -2.36 4.28 3.49
CA ALA A 12 -1.26 4.04 2.55
C ALA A 12 -0.77 2.58 2.61
N ILE A 13 -0.68 1.97 3.81
CA ILE A 13 -0.33 0.56 3.97
C ILE A 13 -1.36 -0.35 3.29
N VAL A 14 -2.67 -0.10 3.49
CA VAL A 14 -3.72 -0.90 2.85
C VAL A 14 -3.72 -0.71 1.34
N LYS A 15 -3.51 0.50 0.84
CA LYS A 15 -3.41 0.77 -0.61
C LYS A 15 -2.18 0.15 -1.25
N ARG A 16 -1.12 -0.08 -0.48
CA ARG A 16 0.08 -0.83 -0.90
C ARG A 16 -0.06 -2.34 -0.66
N ALA A 17 -0.90 -2.75 0.31
CA ALA A 17 -1.20 -4.15 0.59
C ALA A 17 -2.12 -4.71 -0.50
N GLU A 18 -1.63 -5.51 -1.29
CA GLU A 18 -1.96 -5.88 -2.65
C GLU A 18 -3.08 -6.88 -2.83
N ASN A 19 -3.56 -6.85 -4.05
CA ASN A 19 -4.30 -7.95 -4.65
C ASN A 19 -3.73 -8.30 -6.04
N GLY A 20 -2.46 -8.75 -6.04
CA GLY A 20 -1.86 -9.37 -7.21
C GLY A 20 -0.57 -8.71 -7.69
N MET A 21 -0.59 -7.45 -8.11
CA MET A 21 0.59 -6.74 -8.59
C MET A 21 0.78 -5.45 -7.81
N ILE A 22 1.95 -5.28 -7.21
CA ILE A 22 2.32 -4.09 -6.47
C ILE A 22 2.88 -3.07 -7.46
N TYR A 23 2.15 -2.00 -7.72
CA TYR A 23 2.70 -0.85 -8.41
C TYR A 23 3.35 0.08 -7.39
N ASP A 24 4.55 0.59 -7.69
CA ASP A 24 5.34 1.42 -6.76
C ASP A 24 5.69 0.67 -5.44
N PRO A 25 6.45 -0.43 -5.54
CA PRO A 25 6.85 -1.20 -4.36
C PRO A 25 7.78 -0.38 -3.45
N VAL A 26 7.78 -0.72 -2.15
CA VAL A 26 8.79 -0.20 -1.24
C VAL A 26 10.17 -0.65 -1.71
N THR A 27 11.06 0.30 -1.91
CA THR A 27 12.44 0.06 -2.37
C THR A 27 13.45 0.54 -1.34
N ILE A 28 14.66 0.06 -1.47
CA ILE A 28 15.82 0.54 -0.72
C ILE A 28 16.92 0.91 -1.70
N LYS A 29 17.68 1.95 -1.40
CA LYS A 29 18.79 2.37 -2.24
C LYS A 29 20.00 1.48 -2.06
N ARG A 30 20.75 1.26 -3.14
CA ARG A 30 22.05 0.61 -3.03
C ARG A 30 22.96 1.41 -2.08
N GLY A 31 23.87 0.72 -1.39
CA GLY A 31 24.72 1.32 -0.37
C GLY A 31 24.07 1.49 1.01
N SER A 32 22.76 1.24 1.16
CA SER A 32 22.11 1.16 2.48
C SER A 32 22.63 -0.02 3.28
N THR A 33 22.38 0.00 4.59
CA THR A 33 22.84 -1.05 5.51
C THR A 33 21.83 -2.18 5.69
N VAL A 34 22.28 -3.28 6.25
CA VAL A 34 21.43 -4.40 6.69
C VAL A 34 20.39 -3.90 7.71
N GLN A 35 20.78 -2.99 8.64
CA GLN A 35 19.86 -2.41 9.60
C GLN A 35 18.73 -1.64 8.91
N ASP A 36 19.05 -0.78 7.91
CA ASP A 36 18.06 -0.02 7.18
C ASP A 36 17.04 -0.95 6.49
N ALA A 37 17.52 -2.06 5.92
CA ALA A 37 16.64 -3.04 5.28
C ALA A 37 15.72 -3.73 6.29
N LEU A 38 16.21 -4.09 7.46
CA LEU A 38 15.40 -4.70 8.53
C LEU A 38 14.36 -3.73 9.07
N ASP A 39 14.71 -2.47 9.26
CA ASP A 39 13.80 -1.42 9.74
C ASP A 39 12.65 -1.20 8.75
N ILE A 40 12.96 -1.10 7.46
CA ILE A 40 11.94 -1.01 6.39
C ILE A 40 11.06 -2.27 6.37
N MET A 41 11.66 -3.47 6.45
CA MET A 41 10.89 -4.72 6.47
C MET A 41 9.94 -4.80 7.66
N ALA A 42 10.38 -4.35 8.85
CA ALA A 42 9.57 -4.31 10.06
C ALA A 42 8.46 -3.26 9.97
N GLU A 43 8.79 -2.06 9.49
CA GLU A 43 7.85 -0.96 9.32
C GLU A 43 6.70 -1.31 8.37
N TYR A 44 7.03 -1.85 7.20
CA TYR A 44 6.04 -2.18 6.16
C TYR A 44 5.52 -3.63 6.24
N LYS A 45 6.02 -4.44 7.19
CA LYS A 45 5.67 -5.86 7.37
C LYS A 45 5.87 -6.70 6.09
N ILE A 46 6.95 -6.44 5.38
CA ILE A 46 7.34 -7.10 4.13
C ILE A 46 8.56 -8.00 4.33
N GLY A 47 8.65 -9.08 3.57
CA GLY A 47 9.75 -10.06 3.68
C GLY A 47 10.80 -9.93 2.59
N GLY A 48 10.87 -8.80 1.89
CA GLY A 48 11.91 -8.52 0.90
C GLY A 48 11.63 -7.24 0.14
N ILE A 49 12.70 -6.56 -0.25
CA ILE A 49 12.72 -5.21 -0.78
C ILE A 49 13.58 -5.19 -2.04
N PRO A 50 13.07 -4.71 -3.18
CA PRO A 50 13.90 -4.41 -4.34
C PRO A 50 14.92 -3.33 -4.02
N VAL A 51 16.15 -3.54 -4.46
CA VAL A 51 17.25 -2.57 -4.33
C VAL A 51 17.37 -1.82 -5.64
N VAL A 52 17.38 -0.50 -5.56
CA VAL A 52 17.47 0.38 -6.72
C VAL A 52 18.64 1.35 -6.59
N ASP A 53 19.13 1.85 -7.72
CA ASP A 53 20.06 2.97 -7.74
C ASP A 53 19.35 4.31 -7.58
N ASP A 54 20.09 5.41 -7.71
CA ASP A 54 19.54 6.77 -7.56
C ASP A 54 18.58 7.16 -8.69
N GLU A 55 18.69 6.54 -9.85
CA GLU A 55 17.86 6.76 -11.02
C GLU A 55 16.61 5.83 -11.05
N GLY A 56 16.51 4.88 -10.11
CA GLY A 56 15.40 3.94 -9.98
C GLY A 56 15.54 2.65 -10.80
N TYR A 57 16.73 2.35 -11.31
CA TYR A 57 16.99 1.06 -11.96
C TYR A 57 17.13 -0.06 -10.93
N LEU A 58 16.57 -1.21 -11.25
CA LEU A 58 16.68 -2.39 -10.40
C LEU A 58 18.13 -2.92 -10.43
N VAL A 59 18.77 -2.98 -9.27
CA VAL A 59 20.13 -3.52 -9.08
C VAL A 59 20.15 -4.84 -8.31
N GLY A 60 19.10 -5.15 -7.56
CA GLY A 60 19.03 -6.40 -6.81
C GLY A 60 17.73 -6.53 -6.01
N ILE A 61 17.68 -7.55 -5.18
CA ILE A 61 16.65 -7.73 -4.16
C ILE A 61 17.27 -8.25 -2.86
N VAL A 62 16.85 -7.71 -1.74
CA VAL A 62 17.20 -8.22 -0.41
C VAL A 62 15.97 -8.82 0.25
N THR A 63 16.09 -10.01 0.84
CA THR A 63 14.97 -10.73 1.46
C THR A 63 15.33 -11.17 2.88
N ASN A 64 14.30 -11.55 3.66
CA ASN A 64 14.51 -12.15 4.98
C ASN A 64 15.42 -13.38 4.95
N ARG A 65 15.48 -14.08 3.82
CA ARG A 65 16.37 -15.24 3.65
C ARG A 65 17.83 -14.80 3.62
N ASP A 66 18.12 -13.70 2.93
CA ASP A 66 19.47 -13.14 2.79
C ASP A 66 19.98 -12.59 4.11
N LEU A 67 19.07 -11.99 4.92
CA LEU A 67 19.40 -11.34 6.19
C LEU A 67 19.34 -12.25 7.41
N ARG A 68 18.77 -13.45 7.29
CA ARG A 68 18.47 -14.35 8.42
C ARG A 68 19.67 -14.67 9.31
N PHE A 69 20.83 -14.80 8.72
CA PHE A 69 22.08 -15.18 9.43
C PHE A 69 23.10 -14.07 9.45
N GLU A 70 22.77 -12.88 8.90
CA GLU A 70 23.67 -11.74 8.96
C GLU A 70 23.67 -11.14 10.36
N ARG A 71 24.86 -10.91 10.90
CA ARG A 71 25.07 -10.34 12.25
C ARG A 71 25.63 -8.94 12.21
N ASP A 72 26.26 -8.56 11.10
CA ASP A 72 26.81 -7.22 10.90
C ASP A 72 25.72 -6.31 10.34
N MET A 73 25.09 -5.55 11.23
CA MET A 73 24.00 -4.62 10.87
C MET A 73 24.50 -3.39 10.10
N ALA A 74 25.79 -3.07 10.18
CA ALA A 74 26.40 -1.96 9.46
C ALA A 74 26.86 -2.35 8.04
N LYS A 75 26.82 -3.64 7.72
CA LYS A 75 27.21 -4.15 6.41
C LYS A 75 26.30 -3.61 5.31
N HIS A 76 26.88 -3.24 4.17
CA HIS A 76 26.11 -2.79 3.01
C HIS A 76 25.31 -3.93 2.37
N ILE A 77 24.04 -3.64 2.03
CA ILE A 77 23.13 -4.62 1.42
C ILE A 77 23.63 -5.14 0.07
N ASP A 78 24.45 -4.39 -0.64
CA ASP A 78 25.09 -4.80 -1.90
C ASP A 78 25.90 -6.11 -1.77
N LEU A 79 26.40 -6.41 -0.55
CA LEU A 79 27.19 -7.61 -0.27
C LEU A 79 26.33 -8.83 0.11
N VAL A 80 25.06 -8.61 0.42
CA VAL A 80 24.14 -9.68 0.90
C VAL A 80 22.93 -9.88 -0.01
N MET A 81 22.56 -8.89 -0.82
CA MET A 81 21.43 -8.98 -1.75
C MET A 81 21.67 -10.02 -2.86
N THR A 82 20.59 -10.48 -3.45
CA THR A 82 20.64 -11.17 -4.74
C THR A 82 20.77 -10.13 -5.85
N PRO A 83 21.90 -10.06 -6.56
CA PRO A 83 22.14 -9.05 -7.59
C PRO A 83 21.29 -9.29 -8.85
N LYS A 84 21.08 -8.24 -9.65
CA LYS A 84 20.22 -8.21 -10.85
C LYS A 84 20.51 -9.36 -11.82
N GLU A 85 21.76 -9.73 -12.03
CA GLU A 85 22.18 -10.76 -12.97
C GLU A 85 21.65 -12.16 -12.59
N ARG A 86 21.30 -12.34 -11.32
CA ARG A 86 20.74 -13.59 -10.78
C ARG A 86 19.24 -13.52 -10.52
N LEU A 87 18.62 -12.36 -10.77
CA LEU A 87 17.19 -12.17 -10.61
C LEU A 87 16.42 -12.64 -11.84
N VAL A 88 15.30 -13.27 -11.58
CA VAL A 88 14.25 -13.44 -12.57
C VAL A 88 13.38 -12.18 -12.50
N THR A 89 13.21 -11.49 -13.62
CA THR A 89 12.37 -10.31 -13.76
C THR A 89 11.34 -10.51 -14.86
N THR A 90 10.30 -9.69 -14.88
CA THR A 90 9.31 -9.68 -15.96
C THR A 90 9.03 -8.25 -16.37
N ASN A 91 8.25 -8.08 -17.44
CA ASN A 91 7.86 -6.77 -17.97
C ASN A 91 6.42 -6.39 -17.59
N GLN A 92 6.02 -5.18 -17.93
CA GLN A 92 4.73 -4.59 -17.58
C GLN A 92 3.50 -5.31 -18.19
N SER A 93 3.68 -6.08 -19.27
CA SER A 93 2.59 -6.79 -19.95
C SER A 93 2.27 -8.14 -19.34
N THR A 94 2.99 -8.57 -18.30
CA THR A 94 2.80 -9.86 -17.65
C THR A 94 1.57 -9.82 -16.76
N ASP A 95 0.59 -10.69 -17.03
CA ASP A 95 -0.57 -10.88 -16.16
C ASP A 95 -0.22 -11.73 -14.92
N LEU A 96 -1.16 -11.82 -13.97
CA LEU A 96 -0.95 -12.56 -12.72
C LEU A 96 -0.78 -14.06 -12.92
N GLU A 97 -1.40 -14.64 -13.93
CA GLU A 97 -1.31 -16.05 -14.21
C GLU A 97 0.07 -16.42 -14.77
N SER A 98 0.55 -15.65 -15.73
CA SER A 98 1.92 -15.76 -16.26
C SER A 98 2.96 -15.53 -15.17
N ALA A 99 2.74 -14.51 -14.30
CA ALA A 99 3.62 -14.26 -13.15
C ALA A 99 3.64 -15.45 -12.19
N ALA A 100 2.49 -16.08 -11.92
CA ALA A 100 2.41 -17.30 -11.08
C ALA A 100 3.22 -18.46 -11.67
N GLN A 101 3.15 -18.68 -12.98
CA GLN A 101 3.91 -19.71 -13.68
C GLN A 101 5.42 -19.44 -13.58
N ILE A 102 5.85 -18.18 -13.73
CA ILE A 102 7.26 -17.79 -13.59
C ILE A 102 7.75 -18.05 -12.16
N LEU A 103 6.99 -17.62 -11.14
CA LEU A 103 7.32 -17.84 -9.73
C LEU A 103 7.45 -19.35 -9.43
N GLN A 104 6.52 -20.16 -9.92
CA GLN A 104 6.52 -21.60 -9.75
C GLN A 104 7.71 -22.26 -10.45
N LYS A 105 7.94 -21.93 -11.72
CA LYS A 105 9.03 -22.49 -12.54
C LYS A 105 10.40 -22.24 -11.92
N HIS A 106 10.62 -21.02 -11.43
CA HIS A 106 11.90 -20.61 -10.85
C HIS A 106 11.98 -20.82 -9.32
N LYS A 107 10.91 -21.30 -8.68
CA LYS A 107 10.81 -21.52 -7.21
C LYS A 107 11.18 -20.28 -6.41
N ILE A 108 10.72 -19.11 -6.87
CA ILE A 108 10.92 -17.80 -6.23
C ILE A 108 9.59 -17.28 -5.67
N GLU A 109 9.67 -16.41 -4.66
CA GLU A 109 8.50 -15.84 -4.00
C GLU A 109 8.21 -14.41 -4.45
N LYS A 110 9.15 -13.78 -5.13
CA LYS A 110 9.10 -12.37 -5.55
C LYS A 110 9.59 -12.23 -6.97
N LEU A 111 8.82 -11.53 -7.78
CA LEU A 111 9.09 -11.31 -9.19
C LEU A 111 9.05 -9.80 -9.47
N PRO A 112 10.21 -9.12 -9.55
CA PRO A 112 10.25 -7.72 -9.94
C PRO A 112 9.77 -7.52 -11.38
N ILE A 113 9.01 -6.43 -11.58
CA ILE A 113 8.55 -5.99 -12.88
C ILE A 113 9.39 -4.78 -13.28
N VAL A 114 10.02 -4.86 -14.44
CA VAL A 114 10.87 -3.79 -14.96
C VAL A 114 10.29 -3.21 -16.24
N GLY A 115 10.48 -1.92 -16.42
CA GLY A 115 10.16 -1.23 -17.66
C GLY A 115 11.10 -1.61 -18.79
N MET A 116 10.78 -1.17 -20.00
CA MET A 116 11.64 -1.36 -21.17
C MET A 116 13.00 -0.65 -21.01
N ASP A 117 13.03 0.38 -20.17
CA ASP A 117 14.24 1.12 -19.77
C ASP A 117 15.02 0.41 -18.64
N GLY A 118 14.50 -0.65 -18.06
CA GLY A 118 15.12 -1.39 -16.95
C GLY A 118 14.82 -0.82 -15.54
N LYS A 119 13.99 0.22 -15.43
CA LYS A 119 13.55 0.76 -14.16
C LYS A 119 12.54 -0.17 -13.49
N LEU A 120 12.58 -0.21 -12.17
CA LEU A 120 11.59 -0.95 -11.40
C LEU A 120 10.24 -0.22 -11.47
N ILE A 121 9.19 -0.93 -11.92
CA ILE A 121 7.82 -0.41 -12.01
C ILE A 121 6.84 -1.17 -11.13
N GLY A 122 7.21 -2.36 -10.67
CA GLY A 122 6.33 -3.17 -9.83
C GLY A 122 7.00 -4.39 -9.25
N LEU A 123 6.22 -5.09 -8.42
CA LEU A 123 6.62 -6.35 -7.79
C LEU A 123 5.40 -7.27 -7.71
N VAL A 124 5.56 -8.52 -8.07
CA VAL A 124 4.56 -9.57 -7.80
C VAL A 124 5.12 -10.50 -6.74
N THR A 125 4.32 -10.84 -5.74
CA THR A 125 4.71 -11.84 -4.75
C THR A 125 3.77 -13.04 -4.77
N TYR A 126 4.27 -14.21 -4.37
CA TYR A 126 3.45 -15.41 -4.23
C TYR A 126 2.24 -15.19 -3.31
N LYS A 127 2.45 -14.43 -2.22
CA LYS A 127 1.37 -14.10 -1.26
C LYS A 127 0.24 -13.32 -1.90
N ASP A 128 0.54 -12.44 -2.84
CA ASP A 128 -0.46 -11.61 -3.50
C ASP A 128 -1.29 -12.40 -4.49
N ILE A 129 -0.66 -13.34 -5.20
CA ILE A 129 -1.37 -14.27 -6.08
C ILE A 129 -2.31 -15.15 -5.27
N THR A 130 -1.85 -15.68 -4.13
CA THR A 130 -2.67 -16.51 -3.25
C THR A 130 -3.85 -15.73 -2.70
N LYS A 131 -3.61 -14.52 -2.18
CA LYS A 131 -4.70 -13.64 -1.70
C LYS A 131 -5.72 -13.29 -2.79
N ALA A 132 -5.27 -13.06 -4.02
CA ALA A 132 -6.16 -12.76 -5.13
C ALA A 132 -7.09 -13.95 -5.46
N LYS A 133 -6.59 -15.18 -5.32
CA LYS A 133 -7.38 -16.41 -5.47
C LYS A 133 -8.33 -16.66 -4.30
N ASP A 134 -7.86 -16.43 -3.07
CA ASP A 134 -8.65 -16.68 -1.84
C ASP A 134 -9.78 -15.66 -1.66
N LYS A 135 -9.63 -14.44 -2.21
CA LYS A 135 -10.59 -13.34 -2.06
C LYS A 135 -10.99 -12.73 -3.42
N PRO A 136 -11.65 -13.50 -4.29
CA PRO A 136 -12.03 -13.03 -5.63
C PRO A 136 -13.04 -11.87 -5.61
N MET A 137 -13.87 -11.78 -4.56
CA MET A 137 -14.89 -10.74 -4.39
C MET A 137 -14.39 -9.49 -3.66
N ALA A 138 -13.07 -9.35 -3.44
CA ALA A 138 -12.53 -8.15 -2.82
C ALA A 138 -12.81 -6.90 -3.65
N CYS A 139 -13.31 -5.83 -3.00
CA CYS A 139 -13.61 -4.56 -3.65
C CYS A 139 -12.31 -3.85 -4.03
N LYS A 140 -12.05 -3.73 -5.34
CA LYS A 140 -10.80 -3.20 -5.88
C LYS A 140 -11.03 -1.93 -6.70
N ASP A 141 -10.03 -1.07 -6.75
CA ASP A 141 -9.98 0.08 -7.65
C ASP A 141 -9.51 -0.33 -9.07
N ALA A 142 -9.48 0.62 -9.99
CA ALA A 142 -9.06 0.38 -11.38
C ALA A 142 -7.60 -0.12 -11.52
N LYS A 143 -6.77 0.06 -10.48
CA LYS A 143 -5.39 -0.43 -10.41
C LYS A 143 -5.28 -1.78 -9.69
N GLY A 144 -6.41 -2.43 -9.37
CA GLY A 144 -6.45 -3.70 -8.67
C GLY A 144 -6.14 -3.64 -7.17
N ARG A 145 -6.02 -2.44 -6.57
CA ARG A 145 -5.77 -2.24 -5.14
C ARG A 145 -7.08 -2.24 -4.36
N LEU A 146 -7.03 -2.67 -3.10
CA LEU A 146 -8.20 -2.62 -2.22
C LEU A 146 -8.76 -1.19 -2.12
N ARG A 147 -10.07 -1.05 -2.20
CA ARG A 147 -10.74 0.21 -1.89
C ARG A 147 -10.76 0.42 -0.38
N VAL A 148 -10.47 1.65 0.02
CA VAL A 148 -10.38 2.06 1.43
C VAL A 148 -11.37 3.19 1.70
N ALA A 149 -12.25 2.96 2.67
CA ALA A 149 -13.06 4.01 3.26
C ALA A 149 -12.45 4.40 4.62
N ALA A 150 -12.23 5.69 4.84
CA ALA A 150 -11.60 6.18 6.06
C ALA A 150 -12.57 7.03 6.90
N GLY A 151 -12.70 6.70 8.19
CA GLY A 151 -13.59 7.38 9.12
C GLY A 151 -12.99 8.70 9.65
N VAL A 152 -13.82 9.75 9.71
CA VAL A 152 -13.49 11.04 10.34
C VAL A 152 -14.66 11.50 11.21
N GLY A 153 -14.35 12.09 12.37
CA GLY A 153 -15.35 12.78 13.17
C GLY A 153 -15.59 14.21 12.68
N VAL A 154 -16.56 14.89 13.27
CA VAL A 154 -16.87 16.31 12.96
C VAL A 154 -16.20 17.21 14.00
N THR A 155 -15.02 17.68 13.65
CA THR A 155 -14.16 18.55 14.48
C THR A 155 -13.65 19.73 13.64
N ALA A 156 -12.97 20.68 14.25
CA ALA A 156 -12.40 21.82 13.53
C ALA A 156 -11.39 21.39 12.45
N ASP A 157 -10.67 20.29 12.68
CA ASP A 157 -9.63 19.76 11.77
C ASP A 157 -10.14 18.70 10.77
N THR A 158 -11.47 18.49 10.68
CA THR A 158 -12.07 17.44 9.82
C THR A 158 -11.59 17.52 8.38
N LEU A 159 -11.66 18.70 7.76
CA LEU A 159 -11.28 18.87 6.35
C LEU A 159 -9.79 18.61 6.10
N ASP A 160 -8.95 18.97 7.05
CA ASP A 160 -7.51 18.72 6.94
C ASP A 160 -7.18 17.24 7.14
N ARG A 161 -7.93 16.54 8.01
CA ARG A 161 -7.82 15.09 8.13
C ARG A 161 -8.27 14.39 6.86
N MET A 162 -9.39 14.84 6.27
CA MET A 162 -9.87 14.33 4.99
C MET A 162 -8.81 14.51 3.90
N GLN A 163 -8.17 15.69 3.83
CA GLN A 163 -7.09 15.94 2.86
C GLN A 163 -5.97 14.90 3.01
N ALA A 164 -5.46 14.70 4.22
CA ALA A 164 -4.39 13.75 4.46
C ALA A 164 -4.77 12.30 4.10
N LEU A 165 -6.04 11.91 4.28
CA LEU A 165 -6.55 10.58 3.94
C LEU A 165 -6.71 10.41 2.42
N VAL A 166 -7.20 11.45 1.74
CA VAL A 166 -7.32 11.47 0.28
C VAL A 166 -5.94 11.43 -0.37
N ASP A 167 -4.97 12.21 0.14
CA ASP A 167 -3.58 12.20 -0.32
C ASP A 167 -2.91 10.83 -0.09
N ALA A 168 -3.29 10.12 0.98
CA ALA A 168 -2.86 8.75 1.24
C ALA A 168 -3.55 7.70 0.35
N GLY A 169 -4.54 8.10 -0.46
CA GLY A 169 -5.23 7.24 -1.43
C GLY A 169 -6.56 6.64 -0.95
N ALA A 170 -7.22 7.20 0.07
CA ALA A 170 -8.56 6.77 0.44
C ALA A 170 -9.54 6.97 -0.73
N ASP A 171 -10.37 5.97 -1.01
CA ASP A 171 -11.37 6.00 -2.08
C ASP A 171 -12.69 6.63 -1.61
N ALA A 172 -12.99 6.54 -0.33
CA ALA A 172 -14.16 7.12 0.29
C ALA A 172 -13.86 7.65 1.69
N ILE A 173 -14.65 8.60 2.14
CA ILE A 173 -14.61 9.12 3.52
C ILE A 173 -15.94 8.84 4.20
N VAL A 174 -15.87 8.36 5.44
CA VAL A 174 -17.05 8.17 6.29
C VAL A 174 -17.04 9.23 7.39
N ILE A 175 -18.01 10.13 7.37
CA ILE A 175 -18.23 11.08 8.47
C ILE A 175 -19.02 10.33 9.55
N ASP A 176 -18.29 9.93 10.59
CA ASP A 176 -18.82 9.12 11.69
C ASP A 176 -19.16 10.04 12.87
N THR A 177 -20.46 10.08 13.22
CA THR A 177 -20.97 10.93 14.29
C THR A 177 -22.08 10.25 15.08
N ALA A 178 -22.24 10.63 16.35
CA ALA A 178 -23.34 10.15 17.19
C ALA A 178 -24.72 10.60 16.69
N HIS A 179 -24.79 11.70 15.93
CA HIS A 179 -26.05 12.26 15.39
C HIS A 179 -25.83 12.73 13.93
N GLY A 180 -25.94 11.78 12.99
CA GLY A 180 -25.68 12.04 11.56
C GLY A 180 -26.61 13.08 10.91
N HIS A 181 -27.77 13.38 11.50
CA HIS A 181 -28.75 14.34 10.97
C HIS A 181 -28.67 15.74 11.62
N SER A 182 -27.57 16.09 12.28
CA SER A 182 -27.41 17.45 12.80
C SER A 182 -27.05 18.45 11.71
N MET A 183 -27.53 19.70 11.84
CA MET A 183 -27.19 20.79 10.89
C MET A 183 -25.68 20.96 10.73
N PHE A 184 -24.94 20.79 11.82
CA PHE A 184 -23.47 20.89 11.81
C PHE A 184 -22.80 19.80 10.93
N VAL A 185 -23.34 18.60 10.93
CA VAL A 185 -22.87 17.52 10.04
C VAL A 185 -23.21 17.81 8.58
N ILE A 186 -24.43 18.33 8.33
CA ILE A 186 -24.88 18.70 6.98
C ILE A 186 -24.01 19.82 6.39
N GLU A 187 -23.72 20.84 7.19
CA GLU A 187 -22.81 21.91 6.77
C GLU A 187 -21.40 21.40 6.48
N LYS A 188 -20.88 20.56 7.36
CA LYS A 188 -19.56 19.96 7.16
C LYS A 188 -19.51 19.05 5.93
N LEU A 189 -20.59 18.32 5.64
CA LEU A 189 -20.72 17.54 4.40
C LEU A 189 -20.70 18.43 3.15
N LYS A 190 -21.42 19.57 3.18
CA LYS A 190 -21.41 20.54 2.06
C LYS A 190 -20.02 21.11 1.82
N GLU A 191 -19.30 21.50 2.88
CA GLU A 191 -17.92 21.97 2.80
C GLU A 191 -16.99 20.88 2.22
N ALA A 192 -17.12 19.66 2.73
CA ALA A 192 -16.33 18.53 2.27
C ALA A 192 -16.57 18.21 0.80
N LYS A 193 -17.83 18.15 0.34
CA LYS A 193 -18.16 17.92 -1.07
C LYS A 193 -17.67 19.03 -2.00
N LYS A 194 -17.67 20.28 -1.52
CA LYS A 194 -17.10 21.40 -2.27
C LYS A 194 -15.59 21.28 -2.44
N ARG A 195 -14.88 20.81 -1.39
CA ARG A 195 -13.41 20.68 -1.41
C ARG A 195 -12.96 19.38 -2.11
N PHE A 196 -13.74 18.30 -2.00
CA PHE A 196 -13.43 16.97 -2.53
C PHE A 196 -14.56 16.45 -3.43
N PRO A 197 -14.80 17.06 -4.62
CA PRO A 197 -15.94 16.72 -5.46
C PRO A 197 -15.91 15.26 -5.97
N ASN A 198 -14.72 14.68 -6.15
CA ASN A 198 -14.51 13.36 -6.72
C ASN A 198 -14.40 12.23 -5.69
N ILE A 199 -14.52 12.55 -4.39
CA ILE A 199 -14.45 11.55 -3.31
C ILE A 199 -15.87 11.21 -2.86
N ASP A 200 -16.14 9.91 -2.73
CA ASP A 200 -17.39 9.45 -2.13
C ASP A 200 -17.39 9.76 -0.62
N ILE A 201 -18.45 10.41 -0.16
CA ILE A 201 -18.60 10.76 1.25
C ILE A 201 -19.88 10.10 1.77
N VAL A 202 -19.71 9.24 2.76
CA VAL A 202 -20.78 8.58 3.49
C VAL A 202 -20.94 9.29 4.83
N VAL A 203 -22.18 9.62 5.21
CA VAL A 203 -22.48 10.20 6.52
C VAL A 203 -23.34 9.21 7.29
N GLY A 204 -22.97 8.91 8.50
CA GLY A 204 -23.73 7.96 9.31
C GLY A 204 -22.98 7.51 10.56
N LEU A 205 -23.34 6.49 11.07
CA LEU A 205 -23.16 5.44 12.02
C LEU A 205 -24.27 5.42 13.10
N SER A 206 -24.85 6.54 13.50
CA SER A 206 -25.99 6.52 14.41
C SER A 206 -27.21 7.23 13.79
N LEU A 207 -27.82 6.56 12.83
CA LEU A 207 -29.20 6.84 12.43
C LEU A 207 -30.20 6.01 13.27
N ILE A 208 -29.72 5.08 14.09
CA ILE A 208 -30.54 4.13 14.83
C ILE A 208 -31.49 4.81 15.83
N HIS A 209 -31.07 5.90 16.45
CA HIS A 209 -31.93 6.66 17.36
C HIS A 209 -32.99 7.58 16.69
N ILE A 210 -32.94 7.70 15.36
CA ILE A 210 -33.90 8.51 14.60
C ILE A 210 -35.01 7.65 14.02
N SER A 211 -34.82 6.36 13.93
CA SER A 211 -35.73 5.40 13.26
C SER A 211 -36.53 4.52 14.23
N GLU A 212 -36.37 4.66 15.54
CA GLU A 212 -37.29 4.00 16.47
C GLU A 212 -38.59 4.82 16.52
N PRO A 213 -39.73 4.23 16.09
CA PRO A 213 -41.03 4.86 16.29
C PRO A 213 -41.32 4.90 17.78
N THR A 214 -41.52 6.09 18.31
CA THR A 214 -42.13 6.33 19.64
C THR A 214 -43.56 5.84 19.66
#